data_17ef6ba5bcd438876072d280a4a3069b
#
_entry.id   17ef6ba5bcd438876072d280a4a3069b
#
_cell.length_a   1.000
_cell.length_b   1.000
_cell.length_c   1.000
_cell.angle_alpha   90.00
_cell.angle_beta   90.00
_cell.angle_gamma   90.00
#
_symmetry.space_group_name_H-M   'P 1'
#
loop_
_entity.id
_entity.type
_entity.pdbx_description
1 polymer ?
#
loop_
_entity_poly.entity_id
_entity_poly.type
_entity_poly.pdbx_seq_one_letter_code
_entity_poly.pdbx_strand_id
1 'polypeptide(L)'
;MIYRKFDKLDIKTSLLGFGCMRFPTLKDGKIDETKAEQMIDLAIKNGVNYIDTAYPYHNGDSEPFLGKILNKYPRNSYFLATKLPIWAIENKDDVYRIFDEQLQLLETEYIDFYLLHAMNKDYFAKVKELGIIEICEEFRKEGKIKYLGFSFHDSYEVFDEILNHYHWDFCQIQFNYMDTEIQAGLKGYELAKAKDIPLIVMEPIKGGLLAKLPKEISMMFSQNGNRKSDSSYALRYIA
;
A
#
# COMPACT_ATOMS: atom_id res chain seq x y z
N MET A 1 -19.72 2.87 -1.07
CA MET A 1 -18.26 3.20 -1.14
C MET A 1 -18.06 4.45 -1.99
N ILE A 2 -17.11 5.31 -1.64
CA ILE A 2 -16.66 6.42 -2.49
C ILE A 2 -15.48 5.90 -3.31
N TYR A 3 -15.42 6.29 -4.60
CA TYR A 3 -14.34 5.90 -5.49
C TYR A 3 -13.58 7.15 -5.97
N ARG A 4 -12.27 7.02 -6.14
CA ARG A 4 -11.39 8.02 -6.73
C ARG A 4 -10.89 7.52 -8.09
N LYS A 5 -10.88 8.41 -9.07
CA LYS A 5 -10.24 8.15 -10.35
C LYS A 5 -8.75 8.49 -10.24
N PHE A 6 -7.90 7.58 -10.67
CA PHE A 6 -6.51 7.86 -10.98
C PHE A 6 -6.45 8.22 -12.47
N ASP A 7 -6.54 9.52 -12.77
CA ASP A 7 -6.69 9.97 -14.15
C ASP A 7 -5.55 9.49 -15.05
N LYS A 8 -4.31 9.54 -14.57
CA LYS A 8 -3.13 9.03 -15.27
C LYS A 8 -3.23 7.57 -15.65
N LEU A 9 -3.91 6.75 -14.86
CA LEU A 9 -4.02 5.30 -15.05
C LEU A 9 -5.35 4.86 -15.65
N ASP A 10 -6.29 5.79 -15.79
CA ASP A 10 -7.68 5.59 -16.22
C ASP A 10 -8.43 4.49 -15.46
N ILE A 11 -8.22 4.41 -14.16
CA ILE A 11 -8.86 3.44 -13.26
C ILE A 11 -9.60 4.13 -12.11
N LYS A 12 -10.52 3.41 -11.49
CA LYS A 12 -11.24 3.85 -10.28
C LYS A 12 -10.96 2.88 -9.14
N THR A 13 -10.32 3.37 -8.07
CA THR A 13 -10.16 2.63 -6.82
C THR A 13 -11.16 3.11 -5.77
N SER A 14 -11.53 2.21 -4.85
CA SER A 14 -12.22 2.64 -3.63
C SER A 14 -11.32 3.58 -2.84
N LEU A 15 -11.91 4.64 -2.26
CA LEU A 15 -11.18 5.59 -1.43
C LEU A 15 -10.52 4.91 -0.22
N LEU A 16 -11.17 3.86 0.32
CA LEU A 16 -10.62 2.98 1.33
C LEU A 16 -10.03 1.74 0.66
N GLY A 17 -8.71 1.53 0.80
CA GLY A 17 -8.05 0.25 0.53
C GLY A 17 -8.06 -0.66 1.76
N PHE A 18 -7.99 -1.96 1.55
CA PHE A 18 -7.87 -2.96 2.61
C PHE A 18 -6.42 -3.41 2.76
N GLY A 19 -5.77 -3.00 3.87
CA GLY A 19 -4.39 -3.39 4.19
C GLY A 19 -4.34 -4.70 4.97
N CYS A 20 -3.57 -5.66 4.49
CA CYS A 20 -3.46 -7.02 5.02
C CYS A 20 -2.34 -7.21 6.05
N MET A 21 -1.69 -6.15 6.49
CA MET A 21 -0.59 -6.21 7.46
C MET A 21 -1.04 -6.61 8.87
N ARG A 22 -2.30 -6.39 9.23
CA ARG A 22 -2.79 -6.52 10.61
C ARG A 22 -4.07 -7.35 10.69
N PHE A 23 -4.05 -8.54 10.11
CA PHE A 23 -5.12 -9.50 10.34
C PHE A 23 -5.19 -9.92 11.81
N PRO A 24 -6.37 -10.31 12.33
CA PRO A 24 -6.47 -10.99 13.61
C PRO A 24 -5.57 -12.23 13.63
N THR A 25 -4.92 -12.47 14.76
CA THR A 25 -4.05 -13.63 14.93
C THR A 25 -4.55 -14.55 16.05
N LEU A 26 -4.23 -15.82 15.93
CA LEU A 26 -4.39 -16.83 16.98
C LEU A 26 -3.30 -16.67 18.05
N LYS A 27 -3.38 -17.46 19.12
CA LYS A 27 -2.41 -17.42 20.23
C LYS A 27 -0.98 -17.79 19.81
N ASP A 28 -0.84 -18.56 18.74
CA ASP A 28 0.44 -18.98 18.15
C ASP A 28 1.03 -17.96 17.16
N GLY A 29 0.33 -16.82 16.96
CA GLY A 29 0.75 -15.75 16.06
C GLY A 29 0.34 -15.92 14.61
N LYS A 30 -0.26 -17.05 14.23
CA LYS A 30 -0.78 -17.27 12.86
C LYS A 30 -2.06 -16.47 12.62
N ILE A 31 -2.35 -16.20 11.35
CA ILE A 31 -3.59 -15.53 10.95
C ILE A 31 -4.81 -16.35 11.43
N ASP A 32 -5.75 -15.70 12.10
CA ASP A 32 -7.09 -16.26 12.32
C ASP A 32 -7.85 -16.18 10.97
N GLU A 33 -7.61 -17.20 10.13
CA GLU A 33 -8.10 -17.23 8.75
C GLU A 33 -9.63 -17.00 8.69
N THR A 34 -10.38 -17.57 9.63
CA THR A 34 -11.84 -17.40 9.66
C THR A 34 -12.26 -15.94 9.85
N LYS A 35 -11.63 -15.24 10.80
CA LYS A 35 -11.94 -13.82 11.02
C LYS A 35 -11.40 -12.93 9.90
N ALA A 36 -10.18 -13.21 9.42
CA ALA A 36 -9.57 -12.46 8.35
C ALA A 36 -10.39 -12.57 7.04
N GLU A 37 -10.88 -13.77 6.71
CA GLU A 37 -11.79 -13.99 5.58
C GLU A 37 -13.08 -13.18 5.73
N GLN A 38 -13.74 -13.23 6.89
CA GLN A 38 -14.95 -12.43 7.14
C GLN A 38 -14.71 -10.93 6.96
N MET A 39 -13.53 -10.43 7.34
CA MET A 39 -13.16 -9.02 7.15
C MET A 39 -13.00 -8.66 5.67
N ILE A 40 -12.33 -9.51 4.89
CA ILE A 40 -12.16 -9.32 3.43
C ILE A 40 -13.52 -9.38 2.73
N ASP A 41 -14.33 -10.40 3.02
CA ASP A 41 -15.68 -10.56 2.47
C ASP A 41 -16.53 -9.32 2.74
N LEU A 42 -16.50 -8.83 3.98
CA LEU A 42 -17.22 -7.61 4.36
C LEU A 42 -16.71 -6.38 3.59
N ALA A 43 -15.41 -6.24 3.44
CA ALA A 43 -14.80 -5.12 2.72
C ALA A 43 -15.20 -5.12 1.25
N ILE A 44 -15.03 -6.25 0.55
CA ILE A 44 -15.37 -6.40 -0.87
C ILE A 44 -16.87 -6.21 -1.09
N LYS A 45 -17.72 -6.82 -0.25
CA LYS A 45 -19.19 -6.66 -0.30
C LYS A 45 -19.61 -5.19 -0.16
N ASN A 46 -18.85 -4.37 0.57
CA ASN A 46 -19.12 -2.94 0.72
C ASN A 46 -18.39 -2.08 -0.33
N GLY A 47 -17.81 -2.69 -1.35
CA GLY A 47 -17.24 -2.02 -2.51
C GLY A 47 -15.78 -1.60 -2.36
N VAL A 48 -15.03 -2.16 -1.40
CA VAL A 48 -13.57 -2.05 -1.40
C VAL A 48 -13.05 -2.87 -2.56
N ASN A 49 -12.23 -2.25 -3.42
CA ASN A 49 -11.63 -2.91 -4.58
C ASN A 49 -10.11 -2.76 -4.67
N TYR A 50 -9.44 -2.30 -3.62
CA TYR A 50 -7.99 -2.22 -3.52
C TYR A 50 -7.53 -3.03 -2.30
N ILE A 51 -6.80 -4.12 -2.54
CA ILE A 51 -6.30 -5.06 -1.52
C ILE A 51 -4.79 -4.96 -1.51
N ASP A 52 -4.22 -4.59 -0.36
CA ASP A 52 -2.77 -4.34 -0.19
C ASP A 52 -2.13 -5.35 0.74
N THR A 53 -1.15 -6.08 0.23
CA THR A 53 -0.33 -7.01 1.00
C THR A 53 1.17 -6.75 0.78
N ALA A 54 2.02 -7.58 1.36
CA ALA A 54 3.45 -7.61 1.10
C ALA A 54 4.06 -8.95 1.54
N TYR A 55 5.17 -9.30 0.91
CA TYR A 55 5.93 -10.51 1.16
C TYR A 55 6.18 -10.85 2.65
N PRO A 56 6.60 -9.90 3.53
CA PRO A 56 6.89 -10.21 4.93
C PRO A 56 5.66 -10.17 5.86
N TYR A 57 4.46 -9.82 5.37
CA TYR A 57 3.31 -9.65 6.24
C TYR A 57 2.89 -10.98 6.88
N HIS A 58 2.69 -10.96 8.19
CA HIS A 58 2.39 -12.16 9.00
C HIS A 58 3.45 -13.26 8.83
N ASN A 59 4.74 -12.89 8.83
CA ASN A 59 5.87 -13.80 8.62
C ASN A 59 5.80 -14.59 7.30
N GLY A 60 5.20 -14.01 6.26
CA GLY A 60 5.00 -14.63 4.95
C GLY A 60 3.65 -15.32 4.75
N ASP A 61 2.80 -15.40 5.78
CA ASP A 61 1.51 -16.08 5.68
C ASP A 61 0.43 -15.25 4.95
N SER A 62 0.64 -13.93 4.75
CA SER A 62 -0.39 -13.06 4.18
C SER A 62 -0.67 -13.34 2.70
N GLU A 63 0.36 -13.51 1.88
CA GLU A 63 0.18 -13.77 0.45
C GLU A 63 -0.49 -15.12 0.17
N PRO A 64 -0.06 -16.27 0.75
CA PRO A 64 -0.74 -17.55 0.52
C PRO A 64 -2.17 -17.58 1.08
N PHE A 65 -2.44 -16.89 2.17
CA PHE A 65 -3.81 -16.74 2.68
C PHE A 65 -4.67 -15.98 1.67
N LEU A 66 -4.18 -14.85 1.14
CA LEU A 66 -4.91 -14.05 0.16
C LEU A 66 -5.15 -14.80 -1.15
N GLY A 67 -4.19 -15.58 -1.64
CA GLY A 67 -4.35 -16.41 -2.83
C GLY A 67 -5.60 -17.27 -2.74
N LYS A 68 -5.73 -18.04 -1.64
CA LYS A 68 -6.91 -18.87 -1.38
C LYS A 68 -8.22 -18.08 -1.33
N ILE A 69 -8.22 -16.93 -0.63
CA ILE A 69 -9.46 -16.19 -0.35
C ILE A 69 -9.93 -15.39 -1.55
N LEU A 70 -9.01 -14.76 -2.28
CA LEU A 70 -9.35 -13.90 -3.41
C LEU A 70 -9.82 -14.69 -4.64
N ASN A 71 -9.49 -15.98 -4.76
CA ASN A 71 -10.00 -16.87 -5.81
C ASN A 71 -11.53 -17.03 -5.79
N LYS A 72 -12.22 -16.64 -4.72
CA LYS A 72 -13.69 -16.61 -4.65
C LYS A 72 -14.31 -15.48 -5.46
N TYR A 73 -13.50 -14.49 -5.85
CA TYR A 73 -13.96 -13.28 -6.52
C TYR A 73 -13.43 -13.23 -7.95
N PRO A 74 -14.18 -12.69 -8.91
CA PRO A 74 -13.66 -12.46 -10.25
C PRO A 74 -12.38 -11.61 -10.17
N ARG A 75 -11.28 -12.08 -10.78
CA ARG A 75 -9.95 -11.43 -10.69
C ARG A 75 -9.97 -9.96 -11.12
N ASN A 76 -10.83 -9.59 -12.03
CA ASN A 76 -11.00 -8.22 -12.53
C ASN A 76 -11.92 -7.35 -11.65
N SER A 77 -12.46 -7.87 -10.54
CA SER A 77 -13.32 -7.11 -9.63
C SER A 77 -12.54 -6.34 -8.55
N TYR A 78 -11.26 -6.61 -8.40
CA TYR A 78 -10.37 -5.96 -7.43
C TYR A 78 -8.99 -5.70 -8.01
N PHE A 79 -8.30 -4.74 -7.43
CA PHE A 79 -6.89 -4.47 -7.65
C PHE A 79 -6.08 -5.11 -6.52
N LEU A 80 -5.09 -5.92 -6.90
CA LEU A 80 -4.17 -6.57 -5.97
C LEU A 80 -2.84 -5.82 -5.95
N ALA A 81 -2.41 -5.43 -4.76
CA ALA A 81 -1.12 -4.81 -4.53
C ALA A 81 -0.24 -5.69 -3.66
N THR A 82 0.99 -5.94 -4.09
CA THR A 82 2.05 -6.51 -3.26
C THR A 82 3.39 -5.85 -3.54
N LYS A 83 4.45 -6.23 -2.80
CA LYS A 83 5.68 -5.46 -2.73
C LYS A 83 6.91 -6.37 -2.80
N LEU A 84 7.90 -5.97 -3.62
CA LEU A 84 9.21 -6.60 -3.71
C LEU A 84 10.04 -6.24 -2.48
N PRO A 85 10.47 -7.19 -1.65
CA PRO A 85 11.27 -6.94 -0.45
C PRO A 85 12.74 -6.64 -0.80
N ILE A 86 13.08 -5.36 -0.99
CA ILE A 86 14.43 -4.94 -1.46
C ILE A 86 15.56 -5.42 -0.54
N TRP A 87 15.30 -5.58 0.77
CA TRP A 87 16.29 -6.12 1.71
C TRP A 87 16.65 -7.57 1.47
N ALA A 88 15.75 -8.35 0.85
CA ALA A 88 15.94 -9.77 0.56
C ALA A 88 16.60 -10.04 -0.80
N ILE A 89 16.90 -8.99 -1.58
CA ILE A 89 17.54 -9.08 -2.90
C ILE A 89 19.06 -8.97 -2.72
N GLU A 90 19.80 -9.96 -3.15
CA GLU A 90 21.26 -9.95 -3.19
C GLU A 90 21.77 -9.80 -4.62
N ASN A 91 21.05 -10.31 -5.60
CA ASN A 91 21.39 -10.27 -7.02
C ASN A 91 20.12 -10.23 -7.88
N LYS A 92 20.27 -10.11 -9.20
CA LYS A 92 19.14 -10.02 -10.14
C LYS A 92 18.24 -11.25 -10.13
N ASP A 93 18.80 -12.44 -9.98
CA ASP A 93 18.03 -13.70 -9.99
C ASP A 93 17.05 -13.77 -8.82
N ASP A 94 17.35 -13.14 -7.68
CA ASP A 94 16.44 -13.03 -6.56
C ASP A 94 15.17 -12.25 -6.90
N VAL A 95 15.27 -11.25 -7.76
CA VAL A 95 14.10 -10.45 -8.19
C VAL A 95 13.12 -11.35 -8.94
N TYR A 96 13.61 -12.13 -9.91
CA TYR A 96 12.78 -13.07 -10.68
C TYR A 96 12.19 -14.15 -9.78
N ARG A 97 13.03 -14.76 -8.94
CA ARG A 97 12.60 -15.82 -8.02
C ARG A 97 11.51 -15.36 -7.06
N ILE A 98 11.69 -14.21 -6.41
CA ILE A 98 10.72 -13.70 -5.44
C ILE A 98 9.43 -13.29 -6.15
N PHE A 99 9.52 -12.66 -7.31
CA PHE A 99 8.34 -12.28 -8.08
C PHE A 99 7.51 -13.49 -8.50
N ASP A 100 8.16 -14.53 -9.02
CA ASP A 100 7.48 -15.80 -9.41
C ASP A 100 6.87 -16.49 -8.18
N GLU A 101 7.58 -16.49 -7.03
CA GLU A 101 7.05 -17.01 -5.77
C GLU A 101 5.79 -16.22 -5.33
N GLN A 102 5.79 -14.90 -5.42
CA GLN A 102 4.63 -14.07 -5.08
C GLN A 102 3.42 -14.37 -5.96
N LEU A 103 3.61 -14.55 -7.27
CA LEU A 103 2.54 -14.97 -8.18
C LEU A 103 1.94 -16.34 -7.79
N GLN A 104 2.79 -17.29 -7.41
CA GLN A 104 2.36 -18.62 -6.96
C GLN A 104 1.60 -18.54 -5.63
N LEU A 105 2.13 -17.80 -4.63
CA LEU A 105 1.51 -17.64 -3.31
C LEU A 105 0.16 -16.92 -3.40
N LEU A 106 0.06 -15.93 -4.27
CA LEU A 106 -1.17 -15.15 -4.50
C LEU A 106 -2.13 -15.84 -5.49
N GLU A 107 -1.74 -17.02 -6.04
CA GLU A 107 -2.54 -17.80 -7.01
C GLU A 107 -3.07 -16.93 -8.16
N THR A 108 -2.21 -16.08 -8.75
CA THR A 108 -2.58 -15.13 -9.80
C THR A 108 -1.54 -15.06 -10.91
N GLU A 109 -1.97 -14.75 -12.13
CA GLU A 109 -1.07 -14.57 -13.27
C GLU A 109 -0.47 -13.14 -13.35
N TYR A 110 -1.04 -12.18 -12.62
CA TYR A 110 -0.59 -10.79 -12.65
C TYR A 110 -0.89 -10.04 -11.34
N ILE A 111 -0.08 -9.03 -11.07
CA ILE A 111 -0.25 -8.06 -9.98
C ILE A 111 -0.69 -6.72 -10.59
N ASP A 112 -1.75 -6.10 -10.03
CA ASP A 112 -2.19 -4.79 -10.52
C ASP A 112 -1.22 -3.69 -10.09
N PHE A 113 -0.87 -3.63 -8.80
CA PHE A 113 0.02 -2.63 -8.21
C PHE A 113 1.24 -3.30 -7.59
N TYR A 114 2.39 -3.20 -8.24
CA TYR A 114 3.62 -3.76 -7.73
C TYR A 114 4.51 -2.66 -7.20
N LEU A 115 4.98 -2.80 -5.94
CA LEU A 115 5.73 -1.76 -5.27
C LEU A 115 7.16 -2.23 -4.94
N LEU A 116 8.14 -1.36 -5.11
CA LEU A 116 9.43 -1.51 -4.44
C LEU A 116 9.23 -1.20 -2.96
N HIS A 117 9.48 -2.18 -2.08
CA HIS A 117 9.06 -2.13 -0.67
C HIS A 117 9.98 -1.28 0.21
N ALA A 118 9.36 -0.39 1.00
CA ALA A 118 10.02 0.38 2.06
C ALA A 118 11.25 1.18 1.58
N MET A 119 11.14 1.81 0.42
CA MET A 119 12.24 2.55 -0.21
C MET A 119 12.82 3.59 0.73
N ASN A 120 14.13 3.60 0.81
CA ASN A 120 14.98 4.52 1.51
C ASN A 120 16.25 4.74 0.68
N LYS A 121 17.18 5.56 1.15
CA LYS A 121 18.42 5.88 0.45
C LYS A 121 19.23 4.64 0.06
N ASP A 122 19.40 3.70 1.00
CA ASP A 122 20.24 2.51 0.78
C ASP A 122 19.57 1.52 -0.18
N TYR A 123 18.28 1.30 -0.03
CA TYR A 123 17.52 0.45 -0.95
C TYR A 123 17.42 1.05 -2.33
N PHE A 124 17.34 2.37 -2.44
CA PHE A 124 17.37 3.04 -3.74
C PHE A 124 18.73 2.91 -4.44
N ALA A 125 19.84 2.98 -3.70
CA ALA A 125 21.14 2.70 -4.26
C ALA A 125 21.23 1.27 -4.82
N LYS A 126 20.76 0.27 -4.06
CA LYS A 126 20.67 -1.13 -4.51
C LYS A 126 19.77 -1.30 -5.74
N VAL A 127 18.62 -0.64 -5.76
CA VAL A 127 17.70 -0.67 -6.92
C VAL A 127 18.37 -0.19 -8.18
N LYS A 128 19.15 0.90 -8.10
CA LYS A 128 19.92 1.43 -9.23
C LYS A 128 21.06 0.49 -9.64
N GLU A 129 21.83 -0.03 -8.67
CA GLU A 129 22.97 -0.90 -8.92
C GLU A 129 22.56 -2.21 -9.62
N LEU A 130 21.48 -2.83 -9.17
CA LEU A 130 21.01 -4.11 -9.71
C LEU A 130 20.07 -3.95 -10.91
N GLY A 131 19.67 -2.74 -11.29
CA GLY A 131 18.72 -2.52 -12.38
C GLY A 131 17.33 -3.13 -12.12
N ILE A 132 16.82 -3.01 -10.88
CA ILE A 132 15.57 -3.65 -10.47
C ILE A 132 14.36 -3.06 -11.20
N ILE A 133 14.40 -1.75 -11.50
CA ILE A 133 13.30 -1.10 -12.25
C ILE A 133 13.19 -1.69 -13.65
N GLU A 134 14.31 -1.92 -14.33
CA GLU A 134 14.39 -2.51 -15.65
C GLU A 134 13.81 -3.93 -15.67
N ILE A 135 14.09 -4.74 -14.64
CA ILE A 135 13.50 -6.08 -14.48
C ILE A 135 11.98 -5.99 -14.25
N CYS A 136 11.52 -5.05 -13.42
CA CYS A 136 10.08 -4.83 -13.24
C CYS A 136 9.39 -4.39 -14.55
N GLU A 137 10.09 -3.63 -15.41
CA GLU A 137 9.59 -3.27 -16.75
C GLU A 137 9.52 -4.49 -17.70
N GLU A 138 10.39 -5.50 -17.53
CA GLU A 138 10.25 -6.77 -18.26
C GLU A 138 8.96 -7.49 -17.83
N PHE A 139 8.70 -7.60 -16.52
CA PHE A 139 7.44 -8.17 -16.02
C PHE A 139 6.21 -7.41 -16.50
N ARG A 140 6.32 -6.08 -16.62
CA ARG A 140 5.25 -5.24 -17.18
C ARG A 140 5.00 -5.55 -18.65
N LYS A 141 6.04 -5.68 -19.48
CA LYS A 141 5.94 -6.05 -20.90
C LYS A 141 5.33 -7.44 -21.08
N GLU A 142 5.58 -8.36 -20.15
CA GLU A 142 4.97 -9.68 -20.11
C GLU A 142 3.50 -9.67 -19.63
N GLY A 143 2.99 -8.52 -19.18
CA GLY A 143 1.63 -8.37 -18.64
C GLY A 143 1.46 -8.87 -17.19
N LYS A 144 2.55 -9.24 -16.52
CA LYS A 144 2.56 -9.72 -15.14
C LYS A 144 2.44 -8.61 -14.09
N ILE A 145 2.81 -7.38 -14.46
CA ILE A 145 2.60 -6.16 -13.65
C ILE A 145 1.82 -5.15 -14.49
N LYS A 146 0.81 -4.49 -13.90
CA LYS A 146 0.09 -3.40 -14.57
C LYS A 146 0.67 -2.04 -14.21
N TYR A 147 0.87 -1.77 -12.93
CA TYR A 147 1.36 -0.48 -12.43
C TYR A 147 2.54 -0.70 -11.49
N LEU A 148 3.64 0.03 -11.75
CA LEU A 148 4.86 0.00 -10.96
C LEU A 148 4.97 1.24 -10.09
N GLY A 149 5.17 1.03 -8.79
CA GLY A 149 5.33 2.09 -7.81
C GLY A 149 6.31 1.73 -6.70
N PHE A 150 6.28 2.48 -5.62
CA PHE A 150 7.10 2.21 -4.45
C PHE A 150 6.38 2.61 -3.16
N SER A 151 6.68 1.94 -2.06
CA SER A 151 6.36 2.41 -0.70
C SER A 151 7.61 3.04 -0.08
N PHE A 152 7.42 4.06 0.77
CA PHE A 152 8.50 4.94 1.17
C PHE A 152 8.59 5.16 2.68
N HIS A 153 9.83 5.13 3.20
CA HIS A 153 10.14 5.34 4.62
C HIS A 153 11.52 6.01 4.81
N ASP A 154 11.67 7.27 4.38
CA ASP A 154 12.90 8.05 4.58
C ASP A 154 12.59 9.55 4.59
N SER A 155 13.59 10.44 4.49
CA SER A 155 13.44 11.88 4.43
C SER A 155 12.81 12.37 3.12
N TYR A 156 12.29 13.59 3.14
CA TYR A 156 11.74 14.23 1.94
C TYR A 156 12.76 14.31 0.79
N GLU A 157 14.02 14.59 1.08
CA GLU A 157 15.08 14.72 0.06
C GLU A 157 15.29 13.40 -0.71
N VAL A 158 15.23 12.27 0.00
CA VAL A 158 15.29 10.93 -0.61
C VAL A 158 14.02 10.64 -1.40
N PHE A 159 12.85 11.06 -0.90
CA PHE A 159 11.60 10.93 -1.65
C PHE A 159 11.64 11.68 -2.98
N ASP A 160 12.13 12.93 -2.96
CA ASP A 160 12.28 13.77 -4.16
C ASP A 160 13.23 13.11 -5.17
N GLU A 161 14.38 12.58 -4.71
CA GLU A 161 15.32 11.86 -5.58
C GLU A 161 14.65 10.65 -6.24
N ILE A 162 13.96 9.80 -5.48
CA ILE A 162 13.30 8.60 -6.00
C ILE A 162 12.18 8.96 -6.96
N LEU A 163 11.34 9.94 -6.59
CA LEU A 163 10.19 10.34 -7.39
C LEU A 163 10.59 10.94 -8.74
N ASN A 164 11.75 11.58 -8.81
CA ASN A 164 12.29 12.16 -10.05
C ASN A 164 13.11 11.18 -10.91
N HIS A 165 13.49 10.03 -10.36
CA HIS A 165 14.36 9.09 -11.05
C HIS A 165 13.67 8.30 -12.16
N TYR A 166 12.37 8.05 -12.02
CA TYR A 166 11.62 7.20 -12.93
C TYR A 166 10.19 7.72 -13.14
N HIS A 167 9.53 7.27 -14.20
CA HIS A 167 8.13 7.60 -14.48
C HIS A 167 7.15 6.69 -13.71
N TRP A 168 7.14 6.82 -12.39
CA TRP A 168 6.27 6.04 -11.52
C TRP A 168 4.80 6.19 -11.87
N ASP A 169 4.07 5.07 -11.81
CA ASP A 169 2.62 5.09 -11.99
C ASP A 169 1.92 5.58 -10.73
N PHE A 170 2.48 5.30 -9.56
CA PHE A 170 1.96 5.70 -8.26
C PHE A 170 3.06 5.63 -7.19
N CYS A 171 2.77 6.17 -6.01
CA CYS A 171 3.61 5.98 -4.83
C CYS A 171 2.75 5.75 -3.58
N GLN A 172 3.34 5.15 -2.53
CA GLN A 172 2.69 4.91 -1.25
C GLN A 172 3.52 5.53 -0.13
N ILE A 173 2.92 6.42 0.66
CA ILE A 173 3.60 7.10 1.78
C ILE A 173 2.79 6.99 3.07
N GLN A 174 3.47 7.06 4.20
CA GLN A 174 2.83 7.33 5.48
C GLN A 174 2.37 8.80 5.50
N PHE A 175 1.08 9.03 5.76
CA PHE A 175 0.57 10.38 5.87
C PHE A 175 -0.68 10.47 6.75
N ASN A 176 -0.67 11.41 7.70
CA ASN A 176 -1.80 11.76 8.56
C ASN A 176 -1.60 13.18 9.10
N TYR A 177 -2.58 13.76 9.76
CA TYR A 177 -2.51 15.16 10.24
C TYR A 177 -1.49 15.39 11.37
N MET A 178 -0.98 14.33 12.01
CA MET A 178 0.07 14.43 13.04
C MET A 178 1.48 14.36 12.46
N ASP A 179 1.63 13.72 11.31
CA ASP A 179 2.93 13.41 10.69
C ASP A 179 3.14 14.22 9.40
N THR A 180 2.74 15.49 9.38
CA THR A 180 2.86 16.37 8.19
C THR A 180 4.30 16.70 7.83
N GLU A 181 5.22 16.66 8.81
CA GLU A 181 6.64 16.98 8.64
C GLU A 181 7.56 15.74 8.77
N ILE A 182 6.97 14.53 8.82
CA ILE A 182 7.70 13.27 9.00
C ILE A 182 7.77 12.52 7.67
N GLN A 183 8.94 11.95 7.35
CA GLN A 183 9.22 11.23 6.10
C GLN A 183 8.96 12.11 4.88
N ALA A 184 8.21 11.63 3.88
CA ALA A 184 7.81 12.43 2.73
C ALA A 184 6.92 13.63 3.14
N GLY A 185 6.05 13.42 4.13
CA GLY A 185 5.20 14.44 4.72
C GLY A 185 4.33 15.20 3.71
N LEU A 186 3.94 16.42 4.09
CA LEU A 186 3.13 17.31 3.24
C LEU A 186 3.90 17.72 1.97
N LYS A 187 5.20 17.96 2.08
CA LYS A 187 6.04 18.30 0.91
C LYS A 187 6.06 17.18 -0.13
N GLY A 188 6.16 15.93 0.32
CA GLY A 188 6.11 14.77 -0.57
C GLY A 188 4.74 14.60 -1.23
N TYR A 189 3.66 14.81 -0.48
CA TYR A 189 2.31 14.85 -1.06
C TYR A 189 2.18 15.92 -2.16
N GLU A 190 2.60 17.15 -1.89
CA GLU A 190 2.51 18.24 -2.87
C GLU A 190 3.39 17.99 -4.11
N LEU A 191 4.57 17.39 -3.93
CA LEU A 191 5.45 17.02 -5.04
C LEU A 191 4.84 15.93 -5.91
N ALA A 192 4.29 14.87 -5.33
CA ALA A 192 3.61 13.81 -6.08
C ALA A 192 2.41 14.36 -6.86
N LYS A 193 1.61 15.23 -6.22
CA LYS A 193 0.48 15.93 -6.84
C LYS A 193 0.92 16.80 -8.02
N ALA A 194 1.99 17.58 -7.85
CA ALA A 194 2.52 18.44 -8.92
C ALA A 194 3.01 17.65 -10.15
N LYS A 195 3.40 16.39 -9.95
CA LYS A 195 3.82 15.46 -11.01
C LYS A 195 2.70 14.57 -11.54
N ASP A 196 1.47 14.76 -11.08
CA ASP A 196 0.33 13.90 -11.42
C ASP A 196 0.61 12.40 -11.14
N ILE A 197 1.33 12.14 -10.03
CA ILE A 197 1.58 10.78 -9.56
C ILE A 197 0.56 10.42 -8.48
N PRO A 198 -0.33 9.46 -8.74
CA PRO A 198 -1.30 8.97 -7.76
C PRO A 198 -0.62 8.54 -6.45
N LEU A 199 -1.19 8.96 -5.33
CA LEU A 199 -0.65 8.70 -4.02
C LEU A 199 -1.60 7.82 -3.20
N ILE A 200 -1.07 6.72 -2.65
CA ILE A 200 -1.75 5.83 -1.72
C ILE A 200 -1.23 6.13 -0.33
N VAL A 201 -2.15 6.34 0.62
CA VAL A 201 -1.80 6.66 2.00
C VAL A 201 -1.81 5.40 2.85
N MET A 202 -0.68 5.12 3.51
CA MET A 202 -0.61 4.16 4.60
C MET A 202 -0.60 4.87 5.96
N GLU A 203 -1.03 4.18 7.01
CA GLU A 203 -1.15 4.70 8.38
C GLU A 203 -2.00 5.97 8.53
N PRO A 204 -3.15 6.09 7.87
CA PRO A 204 -4.00 7.28 7.95
C PRO A 204 -4.48 7.60 9.35
N ILE A 205 -4.51 6.61 10.24
CA ILE A 205 -4.89 6.74 11.65
C ILE A 205 -3.74 6.42 12.62
N LYS A 206 -2.49 6.46 12.14
CA LYS A 206 -1.25 6.28 12.94
C LYS A 206 -1.30 5.02 13.81
N GLY A 207 -1.54 3.85 13.17
CA GLY A 207 -1.62 2.57 13.87
C GLY A 207 -2.78 2.47 14.87
N GLY A 208 -3.78 3.34 14.79
CA GLY A 208 -4.94 3.39 15.70
C GLY A 208 -4.88 4.52 16.72
N LEU A 209 -3.76 5.21 16.89
CA LEU A 209 -3.63 6.33 17.84
C LEU A 209 -4.65 7.44 17.59
N LEU A 210 -4.94 7.72 16.32
CA LEU A 210 -5.90 8.76 15.93
C LEU A 210 -7.36 8.30 15.96
N ALA A 211 -7.62 7.05 16.33
CA ALA A 211 -8.98 6.54 16.49
C ALA A 211 -9.57 6.82 17.88
N LYS A 212 -8.70 7.08 18.88
CA LYS A 212 -9.09 7.40 20.25
C LYS A 212 -8.11 8.43 20.82
N LEU A 213 -8.46 9.70 20.68
CA LEU A 213 -7.64 10.82 21.15
C LEU A 213 -7.85 11.09 22.65
N PRO A 214 -6.89 11.77 23.33
CA PRO A 214 -7.13 12.38 24.62
C PRO A 214 -8.39 13.24 24.61
N LYS A 215 -9.11 13.25 25.74
CA LYS A 215 -10.42 13.91 25.85
C LYS A 215 -10.38 15.38 25.43
N GLU A 216 -9.33 16.08 25.82
CA GLU A 216 -9.11 17.50 25.53
C GLU A 216 -9.03 17.76 24.03
N ILE A 217 -8.30 16.92 23.28
CA ILE A 217 -8.16 17.03 21.81
C ILE A 217 -9.46 16.63 21.12
N SER A 218 -10.09 15.53 21.57
CA SER A 218 -11.38 15.08 21.02
C SER A 218 -12.48 16.16 21.21
N MET A 219 -12.45 16.91 22.33
CA MET A 219 -13.36 18.03 22.56
C MET A 219 -13.10 19.20 21.60
N MET A 220 -11.87 19.52 21.23
CA MET A 220 -11.56 20.57 20.24
C MET A 220 -12.23 20.30 18.89
N PHE A 221 -12.19 19.06 18.42
CA PHE A 221 -12.88 18.66 17.20
C PHE A 221 -14.41 18.76 17.29
N SER A 222 -14.96 18.72 18.52
CA SER A 222 -16.41 18.75 18.76
C SER A 222 -16.99 20.16 18.80
N GLN A 223 -16.17 21.22 18.90
CA GLN A 223 -16.61 22.60 19.05
C GLN A 223 -17.40 23.16 17.85
N ASN A 224 -17.29 22.52 16.68
CA ASN A 224 -17.96 22.95 15.45
C ASN A 224 -19.35 22.30 15.23
N GLY A 225 -20.02 21.85 16.27
CA GLY A 225 -21.45 21.48 16.26
C GLY A 225 -21.80 20.10 15.68
N ASN A 226 -20.92 19.45 14.92
CA ASN A 226 -21.14 18.13 14.34
C ASN A 226 -20.09 17.12 14.83
N ARG A 227 -20.30 16.58 16.04
CA ARG A 227 -19.38 15.59 16.60
C ARG A 227 -19.34 14.33 15.74
N LYS A 228 -18.15 14.04 15.17
CA LYS A 228 -17.82 12.77 14.52
C LYS A 228 -16.84 11.98 15.39
N SER A 229 -16.58 10.71 15.06
CA SER A 229 -15.52 9.95 15.73
C SER A 229 -14.15 10.55 15.41
N ASP A 230 -13.18 10.40 16.31
CA ASP A 230 -11.80 10.88 16.11
C ASP A 230 -11.19 10.30 14.83
N SER A 231 -11.39 9.01 14.57
CA SER A 231 -11.00 8.36 13.31
C SER A 231 -11.61 8.99 12.07
N SER A 232 -12.85 9.48 12.15
CA SER A 232 -13.51 10.17 11.03
C SER A 232 -12.81 11.46 10.65
N TYR A 233 -12.27 12.22 11.63
CA TYR A 233 -11.49 13.42 11.33
C TYR A 233 -10.16 13.06 10.65
N ALA A 234 -9.46 12.03 11.15
CA ALA A 234 -8.21 11.58 10.55
C ALA A 234 -8.40 11.12 9.09
N LEU A 235 -9.42 10.29 8.83
CA LEU A 235 -9.72 9.81 7.48
C LEU A 235 -10.15 10.92 6.53
N ARG A 236 -10.88 11.93 7.01
CA ARG A 236 -11.29 13.09 6.19
C ARG A 236 -10.14 14.01 5.84
N TYR A 237 -9.10 14.06 6.66
CA TYR A 237 -7.91 14.86 6.39
C TYR A 237 -7.17 14.38 5.14
N ILE A 238 -7.12 13.05 4.93
CA ILE A 238 -6.41 12.43 3.80
C ILE A 238 -7.32 12.11 2.61
N ALA A 239 -8.64 12.22 2.75
CA ALA A 239 -9.62 11.94 1.70
C ALA A 239 -9.85 13.17 0.82
#